data_bf1f6277e2cf1097bf98e28105f03653
#
_entry.id   bf1f6277e2cf1097bf98e28105f03653
#
_cell.length_a   1.000
_cell.length_b   1.000
_cell.length_c   1.000
_cell.angle_alpha   90.00
_cell.angle_beta   90.00
_cell.angle_gamma   90.00
#
_symmetry.space_group_name_H-M   'P 1'
#
loop_
_entity.id
_entity.type
_entity.pdbx_description
1 polymer ?
#
loop_
_entity_poly.entity_id
_entity_poly.type
_entity_poly.pdbx_seq_one_letter_code
_entity_poly.pdbx_strand_id
1 'polypeptide(L)'
;MTIEARTAIEALRAGVPNRAAIRQMGTEQTSIEHAFEAALGAAWAEAGTVPAGIGLAGGFGTGKSHMLGYLAEVARQQGFVVSRVVVSKETPLSHPGHVLAAALRGAALPDQPDDPTAACVAALRERPEALDALETAVSTPGAGFAPIFAACLFLLRRASTTPEMLRRIARLWAGAKVSTPAIRQALSAAGAGRMFALKPVAAAEMTGQLTRFVPLLFRAAGYAGWCILLDELELIGRYTPLQRALSYAWLGTWLGLERARRFPGIVTAYAITDDFATAVINARLDSEKLPERLALKGRDAEAALALAGIHHIERTVLQHRLLPPTLDDLAACHDKVQRLYSDAYAWPAPPLPPGERTSSRTMRQYSKGWITQWDLRRLDGSEIRLISGSIASDYTENTAVAEPSALDSEEA
;
A
#
# COMPACT_ATOMS: atom_id res chain seq x y z
N MET A 1 -25.21 -18.22 -14.05
CA MET A 1 -25.07 -17.01 -13.23
C MET A 1 -24.06 -17.29 -12.12
N THR A 2 -22.91 -16.64 -12.13
CA THR A 2 -21.90 -16.80 -11.08
C THR A 2 -21.89 -15.56 -10.18
N ILE A 3 -21.79 -15.76 -8.86
CA ILE A 3 -21.74 -14.66 -7.89
C ILE A 3 -20.52 -13.77 -8.17
N GLU A 4 -19.40 -14.38 -8.58
CA GLU A 4 -18.17 -13.67 -8.90
C GLU A 4 -18.34 -12.70 -10.09
N ALA A 5 -18.97 -13.16 -11.19
CA ALA A 5 -19.23 -12.30 -12.35
C ALA A 5 -20.17 -11.14 -11.99
N ARG A 6 -21.17 -11.39 -11.16
CA ARG A 6 -22.09 -10.33 -10.69
C ARG A 6 -21.34 -9.31 -9.82
N THR A 7 -20.52 -9.76 -8.90
CA THR A 7 -19.69 -8.89 -8.05
C THR A 7 -18.75 -8.04 -8.90
N ALA A 8 -18.14 -8.61 -9.96
CA ALA A 8 -17.27 -7.87 -10.88
C ALA A 8 -18.05 -6.79 -11.66
N ILE A 9 -19.23 -7.11 -12.19
CA ILE A 9 -20.06 -6.13 -12.92
C ILE A 9 -20.56 -5.01 -12.02
N GLU A 10 -21.01 -5.30 -10.79
CA GLU A 10 -21.40 -4.26 -9.83
C GLU A 10 -20.23 -3.32 -9.48
N ALA A 11 -19.02 -3.86 -9.31
CA ALA A 11 -17.84 -3.07 -9.07
C ALA A 11 -17.47 -2.17 -10.27
N LEU A 12 -17.52 -2.70 -11.50
CA LEU A 12 -17.30 -1.93 -12.72
C LEU A 12 -18.37 -0.84 -12.91
N ARG A 13 -19.64 -1.13 -12.59
CA ARG A 13 -20.75 -0.16 -12.60
C ARG A 13 -20.52 0.97 -11.59
N ALA A 14 -20.13 0.63 -10.36
CA ALA A 14 -19.78 1.61 -9.34
C ALA A 14 -18.49 2.38 -9.69
N GLY A 15 -17.60 1.79 -10.52
CA GLY A 15 -16.28 2.32 -10.84
C GLY A 15 -15.30 2.19 -9.66
N VAL A 16 -15.52 1.20 -8.80
CA VAL A 16 -14.67 0.92 -7.64
C VAL A 16 -13.81 -0.31 -7.94
N PRO A 17 -12.50 -0.27 -7.67
CA PRO A 17 -11.65 -1.44 -7.83
C PRO A 17 -12.14 -2.60 -6.95
N ASN A 18 -12.30 -3.77 -7.54
CA ASN A 18 -12.71 -5.00 -6.84
C ASN A 18 -11.87 -6.16 -7.35
N ARG A 19 -11.51 -7.09 -6.48
CA ARG A 19 -10.64 -8.22 -6.78
C ARG A 19 -11.17 -9.10 -7.93
N ALA A 20 -12.49 -9.38 -7.94
CA ALA A 20 -13.11 -10.15 -9.01
C ALA A 20 -13.02 -9.44 -10.37
N ALA A 21 -13.32 -8.13 -10.40
CA ALA A 21 -13.18 -7.32 -11.61
C ALA A 21 -11.73 -7.25 -12.10
N ILE A 22 -10.76 -7.05 -11.18
CA ILE A 22 -9.33 -6.95 -11.50
C ILE A 22 -8.81 -8.24 -12.13
N ARG A 23 -9.14 -9.41 -11.55
CA ARG A 23 -8.72 -10.72 -12.08
C ARG A 23 -9.28 -10.99 -13.47
N GLN A 24 -10.49 -10.56 -13.75
CA GLN A 24 -11.15 -10.78 -15.03
C GLN A 24 -10.67 -9.79 -16.11
N MET A 25 -10.38 -8.55 -15.72
CA MET A 25 -9.99 -7.50 -16.65
C MET A 25 -8.52 -7.57 -17.04
N GLY A 26 -7.62 -7.88 -16.08
CA GLY A 26 -6.17 -7.85 -16.30
C GLY A 26 -5.63 -6.43 -16.55
N THR A 27 -4.48 -6.33 -17.21
CA THR A 27 -3.86 -5.06 -17.62
C THR A 27 -3.08 -5.24 -18.93
N GLU A 28 -2.92 -4.15 -19.68
CA GLU A 28 -2.05 -4.05 -20.84
C GLU A 28 -0.79 -3.20 -20.55
N GLN A 29 -0.55 -2.87 -19.27
CA GLN A 29 0.59 -2.02 -18.82
C GLN A 29 1.82 -2.88 -18.49
N THR A 30 2.32 -3.65 -19.46
CA THR A 30 3.37 -4.66 -19.28
C THR A 30 4.69 -4.10 -18.74
N SER A 31 5.06 -2.88 -19.10
CA SER A 31 6.29 -2.24 -18.60
C SER A 31 6.25 -1.97 -17.10
N ILE A 32 5.08 -1.56 -16.58
CA ILE A 32 4.86 -1.34 -15.16
C ILE A 32 4.85 -2.67 -14.41
N GLU A 33 4.21 -3.69 -14.97
CA GLU A 33 4.16 -5.04 -14.43
C GLU A 33 5.58 -5.63 -14.28
N HIS A 34 6.38 -5.63 -15.34
CA HIS A 34 7.76 -6.13 -15.30
C HIS A 34 8.65 -5.38 -14.31
N ALA A 35 8.52 -4.04 -14.24
CA ALA A 35 9.27 -3.25 -13.26
C ALA A 35 8.88 -3.61 -11.82
N PHE A 36 7.59 -3.87 -11.57
CA PHE A 36 7.11 -4.29 -10.26
C PHE A 36 7.55 -5.71 -9.91
N GLU A 37 7.48 -6.66 -10.84
CA GLU A 37 7.98 -8.02 -10.62
C GLU A 37 9.49 -8.04 -10.31
N ALA A 38 10.28 -7.20 -10.99
CA ALA A 38 11.69 -7.03 -10.67
C ALA A 38 11.89 -6.50 -9.24
N ALA A 39 11.06 -5.55 -8.78
CA ALA A 39 11.11 -5.06 -7.42
C ALA A 39 10.72 -6.12 -6.39
N LEU A 40 9.70 -6.97 -6.67
CA LEU A 40 9.32 -8.10 -5.82
C LEU A 40 10.47 -9.12 -5.72
N GLY A 41 11.08 -9.50 -6.84
CA GLY A 41 12.23 -10.42 -6.87
C GLY A 41 13.43 -9.91 -6.10
N ALA A 42 13.59 -8.57 -5.99
CA ALA A 42 14.69 -7.93 -5.27
C ALA A 42 14.35 -7.51 -3.83
N ALA A 43 13.20 -7.94 -3.29
CA ALA A 43 12.72 -7.50 -1.96
C ALA A 43 13.75 -7.69 -0.84
N TRP A 44 14.53 -8.78 -0.88
CA TRP A 44 15.57 -9.14 0.10
C TRP A 44 17.00 -8.92 -0.41
N ALA A 45 17.16 -8.38 -1.62
CA ALA A 45 18.48 -8.08 -2.16
C ALA A 45 19.15 -6.97 -1.34
N GLU A 46 20.49 -6.90 -1.44
CA GLU A 46 21.25 -5.81 -0.84
C GLU A 46 20.78 -4.45 -1.38
N ALA A 47 20.79 -3.46 -0.50
CA ALA A 47 20.36 -2.11 -0.86
C ALA A 47 21.16 -1.54 -2.03
N GLY A 48 20.48 -0.97 -3.00
CA GLY A 48 21.07 -0.25 -4.13
C GLY A 48 21.26 -1.04 -5.43
N THR A 49 20.89 -2.33 -5.47
CA THR A 49 20.94 -3.14 -6.70
C THR A 49 19.69 -2.91 -7.57
N VAL A 50 18.52 -2.83 -6.96
CA VAL A 50 17.22 -2.58 -7.62
C VAL A 50 16.38 -1.68 -6.71
N PRO A 51 15.56 -0.75 -7.22
CA PRO A 51 14.61 0.00 -6.40
C PRO A 51 13.69 -0.93 -5.60
N ALA A 52 13.41 -0.57 -4.34
CA ALA A 52 12.49 -1.33 -3.49
C ALA A 52 11.01 -1.05 -3.79
N GLY A 53 10.72 -0.42 -4.91
CA GLY A 53 9.35 -0.12 -5.33
C GLY A 53 9.29 0.71 -6.59
N ILE A 54 8.07 0.93 -7.05
CA ILE A 54 7.77 1.69 -8.26
C ILE A 54 6.68 2.74 -8.01
N GLY A 55 6.65 3.76 -8.85
CA GLY A 55 5.51 4.65 -8.98
C GLY A 55 4.77 4.40 -10.30
N LEU A 56 3.48 4.73 -10.34
CA LEU A 56 2.70 4.81 -11.56
C LEU A 56 1.95 6.15 -11.62
N ALA A 57 1.91 6.77 -12.77
CA ALA A 57 1.28 8.06 -12.99
C ALA A 57 0.13 7.97 -13.99
N GLY A 58 -0.89 8.81 -13.80
CA GLY A 58 -1.99 8.89 -14.76
C GLY A 58 -3.07 9.88 -14.32
N GLY A 59 -3.83 10.40 -15.27
CA GLY A 59 -4.93 11.31 -15.01
C GLY A 59 -6.07 10.71 -14.17
N PHE A 60 -7.07 11.51 -13.85
CA PHE A 60 -8.26 11.01 -13.15
C PHE A 60 -9.02 9.99 -14.00
N GLY A 61 -9.34 8.85 -13.40
CA GLY A 61 -10.11 7.78 -14.06
C GLY A 61 -9.33 6.94 -15.07
N THR A 62 -8.02 7.15 -15.26
CA THR A 62 -7.19 6.36 -16.17
C THR A 62 -6.95 4.91 -15.71
N GLY A 63 -7.33 4.57 -14.48
CA GLY A 63 -7.17 3.21 -13.95
C GLY A 63 -6.05 3.05 -12.93
N LYS A 64 -5.48 4.12 -12.36
CA LYS A 64 -4.46 4.06 -11.31
C LYS A 64 -4.78 3.06 -10.20
N SER A 65 -5.95 3.21 -9.58
CA SER A 65 -6.39 2.31 -8.50
C SER A 65 -6.67 0.89 -8.97
N HIS A 66 -7.07 0.69 -10.24
CA HIS A 66 -7.19 -0.63 -10.85
C HIS A 66 -5.80 -1.27 -11.00
N MET A 67 -4.83 -0.51 -11.55
CA MET A 67 -3.46 -0.99 -11.70
C MET A 67 -2.83 -1.34 -10.35
N LEU A 68 -2.97 -0.52 -9.30
CA LEU A 68 -2.53 -0.90 -7.95
C LEU A 68 -3.21 -2.18 -7.47
N GLY A 69 -4.50 -2.35 -7.75
CA GLY A 69 -5.22 -3.59 -7.45
C GLY A 69 -4.68 -4.80 -8.20
N TYR A 70 -4.30 -4.63 -9.47
CA TYR A 70 -3.66 -5.66 -10.27
C TYR A 70 -2.28 -6.03 -9.70
N LEU A 71 -1.45 -5.05 -9.39
CA LEU A 71 -0.16 -5.27 -8.72
C LEU A 71 -0.32 -5.99 -7.36
N ALA A 72 -1.43 -5.73 -6.64
CA ALA A 72 -1.77 -6.48 -5.43
C ALA A 72 -1.97 -7.97 -5.71
N GLU A 73 -2.64 -8.33 -6.81
CA GLU A 73 -2.82 -9.74 -7.17
C GLU A 73 -1.51 -10.39 -7.60
N VAL A 74 -0.67 -9.67 -8.38
CA VAL A 74 0.69 -10.13 -8.75
C VAL A 74 1.52 -10.41 -7.49
N ALA A 75 1.54 -9.48 -6.53
CA ALA A 75 2.27 -9.66 -5.28
C ALA A 75 1.76 -10.87 -4.46
N ARG A 76 0.42 -11.05 -4.37
CA ARG A 76 -0.16 -12.21 -3.67
C ARG A 76 0.20 -13.54 -4.34
N GLN A 77 0.18 -13.59 -5.67
CA GLN A 77 0.57 -14.80 -6.41
C GLN A 77 2.03 -15.16 -6.17
N GLN A 78 2.89 -14.16 -5.92
CA GLN A 78 4.29 -14.37 -5.52
C GLN A 78 4.47 -14.55 -4.00
N GLY A 79 3.40 -14.76 -3.24
CA GLY A 79 3.44 -15.07 -1.81
C GLY A 79 3.65 -13.89 -0.87
N PHE A 80 3.53 -12.64 -1.34
CA PHE A 80 3.65 -11.46 -0.49
C PHE A 80 2.38 -11.18 0.30
N VAL A 81 2.54 -10.76 1.55
CA VAL A 81 1.48 -10.08 2.30
C VAL A 81 1.27 -8.70 1.68
N VAL A 82 0.02 -8.32 1.43
CA VAL A 82 -0.30 -7.08 0.71
C VAL A 82 -1.11 -6.15 1.58
N SER A 83 -0.67 -4.89 1.67
CA SER A 83 -1.40 -3.80 2.32
C SER A 83 -1.71 -2.70 1.32
N ARG A 84 -2.94 -2.19 1.34
CA ARG A 84 -3.32 -1.00 0.58
C ARG A 84 -3.61 0.14 1.54
N VAL A 85 -2.94 1.26 1.35
CA VAL A 85 -3.11 2.49 2.13
C VAL A 85 -3.56 3.59 1.19
N VAL A 86 -4.67 4.24 1.51
CA VAL A 86 -5.11 5.45 0.83
C VAL A 86 -4.58 6.64 1.63
N VAL A 87 -3.76 7.47 0.97
CA VAL A 87 -3.27 8.72 1.58
C VAL A 87 -4.48 9.62 1.81
N SER A 88 -4.64 10.13 3.02
CA SER A 88 -5.80 10.93 3.42
C SER A 88 -5.43 11.83 4.61
N LYS A 89 -6.40 12.58 5.12
CA LYS A 89 -6.24 13.35 6.36
C LYS A 89 -5.92 12.44 7.57
N GLU A 90 -6.50 11.24 7.62
CA GLU A 90 -6.31 10.27 8.70
C GLU A 90 -5.02 9.45 8.53
N THR A 91 -4.52 9.37 7.31
CA THR A 91 -3.28 8.65 6.95
C THR A 91 -2.33 9.56 6.17
N PRO A 92 -1.90 10.69 6.75
CA PRO A 92 -1.00 11.60 6.07
C PRO A 92 0.39 10.97 5.94
N LEU A 93 0.97 11.03 4.74
CA LEU A 93 2.27 10.41 4.45
C LEU A 93 3.41 11.05 5.27
N SER A 94 3.24 12.28 5.73
CA SER A 94 4.16 12.97 6.65
C SER A 94 4.27 12.31 8.04
N HIS A 95 3.35 11.42 8.41
CA HIS A 95 3.29 10.75 9.71
C HIS A 95 3.41 9.22 9.53
N PRO A 96 4.64 8.68 9.57
CA PRO A 96 4.90 7.27 9.27
C PRO A 96 4.17 6.30 10.20
N GLY A 97 3.90 6.67 11.44
CA GLY A 97 3.14 5.86 12.37
C GLY A 97 1.70 5.62 11.92
N HIS A 98 1.03 6.63 11.36
CA HIS A 98 -0.32 6.50 10.81
C HIS A 98 -0.34 5.60 9.56
N VAL A 99 0.64 5.79 8.67
CA VAL A 99 0.80 4.95 7.47
C VAL A 99 1.06 3.50 7.85
N LEU A 100 1.99 3.25 8.77
CA LEU A 100 2.28 1.91 9.29
C LEU A 100 1.05 1.25 9.91
N ALA A 101 0.34 1.99 10.78
CA ALA A 101 -0.88 1.48 11.42
C ALA A 101 -1.98 1.15 10.39
N ALA A 102 -2.14 1.99 9.37
CA ALA A 102 -3.07 1.73 8.27
C ALA A 102 -2.64 0.50 7.45
N ALA A 103 -1.35 0.39 7.12
CA ALA A 103 -0.80 -0.74 6.40
C ALA A 103 -0.99 -2.06 7.16
N LEU A 104 -0.73 -2.06 8.48
CA LEU A 104 -0.90 -3.26 9.31
C LEU A 104 -2.38 -3.67 9.45
N ARG A 105 -3.29 -2.70 9.63
CA ARG A 105 -4.74 -2.99 9.65
C ARG A 105 -5.28 -3.50 8.32
N GLY A 106 -4.74 -3.00 7.21
CA GLY A 106 -5.13 -3.38 5.86
C GLY A 106 -4.31 -4.54 5.28
N ALA A 107 -3.43 -5.16 6.07
CA ALA A 107 -2.63 -6.27 5.60
C ALA A 107 -3.52 -7.50 5.31
N ALA A 108 -3.30 -8.13 4.16
CA ALA A 108 -4.01 -9.33 3.73
C ALA A 108 -3.00 -10.40 3.33
N LEU A 109 -3.14 -11.58 3.91
CA LEU A 109 -2.36 -12.76 3.53
C LEU A 109 -2.82 -13.29 2.16
N PRO A 110 -1.95 -13.96 1.40
CA PRO A 110 -2.32 -14.58 0.13
C PRO A 110 -3.53 -15.50 0.24
N ASP A 111 -3.59 -16.31 1.29
CA ASP A 111 -4.56 -17.41 1.45
C ASP A 111 -5.65 -17.15 2.50
N GLN A 112 -5.49 -16.12 3.34
CA GLN A 112 -6.44 -15.81 4.43
C GLN A 112 -6.60 -14.31 4.62
N PRO A 113 -7.86 -13.80 4.71
CA PRO A 113 -8.10 -12.36 4.84
C PRO A 113 -8.03 -11.82 6.28
N ASP A 114 -8.18 -12.66 7.32
CA ASP A 114 -8.44 -12.22 8.69
C ASP A 114 -7.19 -12.27 9.58
N ASP A 115 -6.90 -11.16 10.29
CA ASP A 115 -5.83 -10.94 11.27
C ASP A 115 -4.46 -11.57 10.89
N PRO A 116 -3.70 -10.92 9.98
CA PRO A 116 -2.42 -11.43 9.50
C PRO A 116 -1.39 -11.67 10.60
N THR A 117 -1.37 -10.81 11.62
CA THR A 117 -0.41 -10.95 12.73
C THR A 117 -0.75 -12.12 13.65
N ALA A 118 -2.02 -12.38 13.90
CA ALA A 118 -2.44 -13.57 14.65
C ALA A 118 -2.12 -14.87 13.87
N ALA A 119 -2.35 -14.88 12.56
CA ALA A 119 -2.00 -16.00 11.71
C ALA A 119 -0.47 -16.26 11.71
N CYS A 120 0.35 -15.20 11.62
CA CYS A 120 1.81 -15.33 11.73
C CYS A 120 2.25 -15.85 13.12
N VAL A 121 1.62 -15.40 14.20
CA VAL A 121 1.86 -15.91 15.55
C VAL A 121 1.58 -17.41 15.62
N ALA A 122 0.47 -17.87 15.05
CA ALA A 122 0.14 -19.28 14.99
C ALA A 122 1.15 -20.08 14.14
N ALA A 123 1.45 -19.60 12.93
CA ALA A 123 2.38 -20.25 12.01
C ALA A 123 3.80 -20.40 12.58
N LEU A 124 4.28 -19.39 13.32
CA LEU A 124 5.61 -19.43 13.96
C LEU A 124 5.70 -20.49 15.05
N ARG A 125 4.63 -20.79 15.77
CA ARG A 125 4.63 -21.83 16.80
C ARG A 125 4.83 -23.23 16.22
N GLU A 126 4.40 -23.41 14.97
CA GLU A 126 4.58 -24.66 14.21
C GLU A 126 5.95 -24.73 13.48
N ARG A 127 6.76 -23.65 13.56
CA ARG A 127 8.04 -23.49 12.83
C ARG A 127 9.17 -23.07 13.77
N PRO A 128 9.65 -23.96 14.65
CA PRO A 128 10.65 -23.63 15.68
C PRO A 128 11.95 -23.08 15.10
N GLU A 129 12.44 -23.61 13.98
CA GLU A 129 13.67 -23.12 13.34
C GLU A 129 13.53 -21.69 12.81
N ALA A 130 12.38 -21.36 12.22
CA ALA A 130 12.10 -19.99 11.76
C ALA A 130 11.95 -19.00 12.93
N LEU A 131 11.36 -19.47 14.03
CA LEU A 131 11.26 -18.70 15.28
C LEU A 131 12.66 -18.45 15.87
N ASP A 132 13.55 -19.43 15.87
CA ASP A 132 14.94 -19.31 16.34
C ASP A 132 15.73 -18.31 15.49
N ALA A 133 15.59 -18.41 14.16
CA ALA A 133 16.22 -17.46 13.23
C ALA A 133 15.72 -16.02 13.46
N LEU A 134 14.41 -15.83 13.66
CA LEU A 134 13.82 -14.51 13.93
C LEU A 134 14.29 -13.96 15.29
N GLU A 135 14.34 -14.79 16.34
CA GLU A 135 14.84 -14.42 17.66
C GLU A 135 16.31 -14.00 17.59
N THR A 136 17.13 -14.74 16.86
CA THR A 136 18.53 -14.40 16.59
C THR A 136 18.65 -13.06 15.89
N ALA A 137 17.87 -12.84 14.84
CA ALA A 137 17.89 -11.59 14.07
C ALA A 137 17.56 -10.34 14.92
N VAL A 138 16.58 -10.44 15.83
CA VAL A 138 16.21 -9.30 16.70
C VAL A 138 17.13 -9.14 17.91
N SER A 139 17.80 -10.21 18.35
CA SER A 139 18.69 -10.22 19.53
C SER A 139 20.13 -9.91 19.20
N THR A 140 20.53 -9.89 17.92
CA THR A 140 21.89 -9.60 17.48
C THR A 140 22.28 -8.18 17.93
N PRO A 141 23.46 -8.02 18.58
CA PRO A 141 23.95 -6.71 18.95
C PRO A 141 24.02 -5.76 17.73
N GLY A 142 23.45 -4.56 17.86
CA GLY A 142 23.39 -3.61 16.77
C GLY A 142 22.17 -3.76 15.84
N ALA A 143 21.36 -4.79 15.98
CA ALA A 143 20.12 -4.94 15.19
C ALA A 143 19.10 -3.81 15.45
N GLY A 144 19.23 -3.10 16.58
CA GLY A 144 18.42 -1.92 16.91
C GLY A 144 16.97 -2.23 17.18
N PHE A 145 16.67 -3.41 17.75
CA PHE A 145 15.36 -3.76 18.29
C PHE A 145 15.33 -3.63 19.81
N ALA A 146 14.23 -3.13 20.33
CA ALA A 146 14.01 -3.07 21.77
C ALA A 146 13.83 -4.50 22.33
N PRO A 147 14.23 -4.74 23.61
CA PRO A 147 14.14 -6.06 24.24
C PRO A 147 12.73 -6.66 24.27
N ILE A 148 11.69 -5.86 24.04
CA ILE A 148 10.31 -6.33 24.00
C ILE A 148 10.05 -7.29 22.82
N PHE A 149 10.74 -7.12 21.68
CA PHE A 149 10.61 -8.04 20.55
C PHE A 149 11.14 -9.44 20.89
N ALA A 150 12.35 -9.53 21.40
CA ALA A 150 12.94 -10.79 21.84
C ALA A 150 12.12 -11.43 22.99
N ALA A 151 11.64 -10.61 23.95
CA ALA A 151 10.76 -11.07 25.02
C ALA A 151 9.46 -11.70 24.52
N CYS A 152 8.83 -11.10 23.51
CA CYS A 152 7.62 -11.65 22.89
C CYS A 152 7.88 -12.95 22.12
N LEU A 153 9.01 -13.05 21.40
CA LEU A 153 9.41 -14.28 20.72
C LEU A 153 9.74 -15.42 21.71
N PHE A 154 10.42 -15.08 22.82
CA PHE A 154 10.65 -16.03 23.92
C PHE A 154 9.33 -16.57 24.50
N LEU A 155 8.34 -15.69 24.76
CA LEU A 155 7.02 -16.12 25.23
C LEU A 155 6.29 -16.97 24.17
N LEU A 156 6.40 -16.61 22.89
CA LEU A 156 5.77 -17.36 21.81
C LEU A 156 6.22 -18.82 21.75
N ARG A 157 7.48 -19.10 22.06
CA ARG A 157 8.07 -20.44 22.12
C ARG A 157 7.49 -21.31 23.24
N ARG A 158 6.99 -20.72 24.32
CA ARG A 158 6.52 -21.45 25.49
C ARG A 158 5.13 -22.03 25.29
N ALA A 159 4.98 -23.33 25.45
CA ALA A 159 3.68 -24.01 25.40
C ALA A 159 2.72 -23.48 26.46
N SER A 160 3.26 -23.03 27.63
CA SER A 160 2.50 -22.46 28.76
C SER A 160 1.98 -21.04 28.49
N THR A 161 2.35 -20.38 27.38
CA THR A 161 1.86 -19.04 27.06
C THR A 161 0.37 -19.08 26.74
N THR A 162 -0.40 -18.28 27.49
CA THR A 162 -1.86 -18.26 27.38
C THR A 162 -2.33 -17.71 26.01
N PRO A 163 -3.50 -18.14 25.52
CA PRO A 163 -4.08 -17.58 24.29
C PRO A 163 -4.28 -16.07 24.34
N GLU A 164 -4.56 -15.51 25.53
CA GLU A 164 -4.67 -14.08 25.72
C GLU A 164 -3.33 -13.37 25.50
N MET A 165 -2.23 -13.92 26.02
CA MET A 165 -0.90 -13.36 25.81
C MET A 165 -0.48 -13.45 24.34
N LEU A 166 -0.80 -14.54 23.64
CA LEU A 166 -0.57 -14.65 22.21
C LEU A 166 -1.32 -13.55 21.41
N ARG A 167 -2.58 -13.28 21.76
CA ARG A 167 -3.33 -12.17 21.17
C ARG A 167 -2.70 -10.80 21.49
N ARG A 168 -2.15 -10.61 22.68
CA ARG A 168 -1.45 -9.37 23.05
C ARG A 168 -0.17 -9.19 22.23
N ILE A 169 0.60 -10.26 22.02
CA ILE A 169 1.79 -10.25 21.17
C ILE A 169 1.41 -9.90 19.73
N ALA A 170 0.39 -10.55 19.17
CA ALA A 170 -0.12 -10.23 17.82
C ALA A 170 -0.54 -8.75 17.70
N ARG A 171 -1.26 -8.23 18.68
CA ARG A 171 -1.65 -6.81 18.71
C ARG A 171 -0.47 -5.85 18.79
N LEU A 172 0.58 -6.17 19.57
CA LEU A 172 1.80 -5.38 19.60
C LEU A 172 2.44 -5.33 18.21
N TRP A 173 2.55 -6.47 17.54
CA TRP A 173 3.12 -6.56 16.19
C TRP A 173 2.23 -5.96 15.11
N ALA A 174 0.93 -5.83 15.38
CA ALA A 174 -0.01 -5.04 14.58
C ALA A 174 0.05 -3.52 14.89
N GLY A 175 1.01 -3.06 15.68
CA GLY A 175 1.21 -1.64 15.99
C GLY A 175 0.33 -1.09 17.13
N ALA A 176 -0.41 -1.94 17.85
CA ALA A 176 -1.20 -1.48 18.99
C ALA A 176 -0.34 -1.24 20.23
N LYS A 177 -0.70 -0.23 21.02
CA LYS A 177 -0.10 -0.03 22.34
C LYS A 177 -0.43 -1.23 23.23
N VAL A 178 0.58 -1.90 23.77
CA VAL A 178 0.43 -3.07 24.65
C VAL A 178 1.05 -2.79 26.02
N SER A 179 0.35 -3.21 27.08
CA SER A 179 0.79 -3.05 28.46
C SER A 179 2.08 -3.83 28.74
N THR A 180 3.19 -3.14 28.94
CA THR A 180 4.49 -3.73 29.34
C THR A 180 4.39 -4.51 30.66
N PRO A 181 3.65 -4.09 31.71
CA PRO A 181 3.44 -4.89 32.92
C PRO A 181 2.89 -6.30 32.65
N ALA A 182 1.94 -6.47 31.72
CA ALA A 182 1.40 -7.79 31.39
C ALA A 182 2.47 -8.71 30.80
N ILE A 183 3.34 -8.17 29.93
CA ILE A 183 4.47 -8.93 29.38
C ILE A 183 5.49 -9.31 30.46
N ARG A 184 5.82 -8.39 31.38
CA ARG A 184 6.69 -8.65 32.53
C ARG A 184 6.13 -9.76 33.43
N GLN A 185 4.83 -9.73 33.72
CA GLN A 185 4.17 -10.78 34.50
C GLN A 185 4.27 -12.14 33.82
N ALA A 186 4.03 -12.23 32.51
CA ALA A 186 4.16 -13.46 31.76
C ALA A 186 5.61 -13.98 31.75
N LEU A 187 6.60 -13.11 31.60
CA LEU A 187 8.02 -13.45 31.69
C LEU A 187 8.38 -13.99 33.08
N SER A 188 7.89 -13.36 34.14
CA SER A 188 8.11 -13.82 35.50
C SER A 188 7.51 -15.19 35.75
N ALA A 189 6.28 -15.42 35.29
CA ALA A 189 5.63 -16.74 35.34
C ALA A 189 6.39 -17.82 34.54
N ALA A 190 7.06 -17.42 33.45
CA ALA A 190 7.91 -18.28 32.65
C ALA A 190 9.35 -18.44 33.19
N GLY A 191 9.67 -17.91 34.38
CA GLY A 191 11.01 -17.97 34.98
C GLY A 191 12.05 -17.03 34.35
N ALA A 192 11.64 -16.10 33.47
CA ALA A 192 12.52 -15.22 32.71
C ALA A 192 12.39 -13.73 33.09
N GLY A 193 11.85 -13.43 34.27
CA GLY A 193 11.55 -12.05 34.69
C GLY A 193 12.72 -11.07 34.71
N ARG A 194 13.96 -11.56 34.84
CA ARG A 194 15.19 -10.74 34.81
C ARG A 194 15.95 -10.82 33.47
N MET A 195 15.50 -11.66 32.53
CA MET A 195 16.21 -11.94 31.28
C MET A 195 16.12 -10.74 30.30
N PHE A 196 15.01 -10.01 30.33
CA PHE A 196 14.75 -8.91 29.42
C PHE A 196 14.55 -7.58 30.19
N ALA A 197 15.40 -6.58 29.90
CA ALA A 197 15.29 -5.25 30.48
C ALA A 197 14.25 -4.42 29.70
N LEU A 198 12.95 -4.66 29.95
CA LEU A 198 11.88 -3.94 29.26
C LEU A 198 11.82 -2.48 29.71
N LYS A 199 12.17 -1.57 28.79
CA LYS A 199 12.03 -0.12 28.96
C LYS A 199 10.90 0.41 28.07
N PRO A 200 10.28 1.54 28.41
CA PRO A 200 9.40 2.24 27.46
C PRO A 200 10.16 2.60 26.18
N VAL A 201 9.51 2.46 25.05
CA VAL A 201 10.04 2.83 23.73
C VAL A 201 9.20 3.99 23.20
N ALA A 202 9.85 5.05 22.72
CA ALA A 202 9.15 6.16 22.10
C ALA A 202 8.36 5.71 20.87
N ALA A 203 7.20 6.33 20.63
CA ALA A 203 6.30 5.93 19.53
C ALA A 203 6.98 5.94 18.15
N ALA A 204 7.76 7.00 17.86
CA ALA A 204 8.51 7.10 16.61
C ALA A 204 9.55 5.99 16.45
N GLU A 205 10.26 5.65 17.54
CA GLU A 205 11.23 4.55 17.56
C GLU A 205 10.54 3.19 17.37
N MET A 206 9.42 2.96 18.06
CA MET A 206 8.62 1.74 17.90
C MET A 206 8.11 1.60 16.45
N THR A 207 7.65 2.68 15.83
CA THR A 207 7.25 2.70 14.43
C THR A 207 8.40 2.24 13.52
N GLY A 208 9.60 2.77 13.70
CA GLY A 208 10.77 2.37 12.92
C GLY A 208 11.16 0.90 13.15
N GLN A 209 11.08 0.43 14.39
CA GLN A 209 11.38 -0.96 14.73
C GLN A 209 10.33 -1.92 14.17
N LEU A 210 9.04 -1.61 14.26
CA LEU A 210 7.95 -2.41 13.66
C LEU A 210 8.05 -2.46 12.14
N THR A 211 8.39 -1.34 11.49
CA THR A 211 8.58 -1.33 10.03
C THR A 211 9.68 -2.30 9.58
N ARG A 212 10.74 -2.47 10.38
CA ARG A 212 11.81 -3.46 10.11
C ARG A 212 11.44 -4.88 10.55
N PHE A 213 10.69 -5.03 11.62
CA PHE A 213 10.33 -6.33 12.21
C PHE A 213 9.27 -7.07 11.40
N VAL A 214 8.22 -6.37 10.95
CA VAL A 214 7.05 -7.01 10.31
C VAL A 214 7.42 -7.81 9.04
N PRO A 215 8.24 -7.33 8.11
CA PRO A 215 8.65 -8.16 6.98
C PRO A 215 9.46 -9.41 7.40
N LEU A 216 10.27 -9.32 8.46
CA LEU A 216 10.97 -10.49 9.03
C LEU A 216 9.98 -11.48 9.62
N LEU A 217 8.95 -11.00 10.34
CA LEU A 217 7.85 -11.81 10.86
C LEU A 217 7.11 -12.54 9.73
N PHE A 218 6.73 -11.83 8.67
CA PHE A 218 6.05 -12.42 7.52
C PHE A 218 6.92 -13.50 6.84
N ARG A 219 8.21 -13.22 6.66
CA ARG A 219 9.14 -14.21 6.10
C ARG A 219 9.28 -15.45 6.98
N ALA A 220 9.42 -15.28 8.28
CA ALA A 220 9.50 -16.38 9.22
C ALA A 220 8.20 -17.21 9.26
N ALA A 221 7.05 -16.58 9.07
CA ALA A 221 5.76 -17.24 8.92
C ALA A 221 5.60 -17.96 7.56
N GLY A 222 6.51 -17.75 6.59
CA GLY A 222 6.54 -18.44 5.29
C GLY A 222 6.05 -17.63 4.11
N TYR A 223 5.85 -16.32 4.27
CA TYR A 223 5.51 -15.42 3.17
C TYR A 223 6.76 -14.83 2.51
N ALA A 224 6.63 -14.40 1.27
CA ALA A 224 7.75 -13.85 0.50
C ALA A 224 8.23 -12.48 1.00
N GLY A 225 7.38 -11.70 1.66
CA GLY A 225 7.68 -10.36 2.17
C GLY A 225 6.40 -9.54 2.34
N TRP A 226 6.54 -8.21 2.36
CA TRP A 226 5.44 -7.27 2.53
C TRP A 226 5.37 -6.27 1.38
N CYS A 227 4.27 -6.28 0.64
CA CYS A 227 3.98 -5.30 -0.40
C CYS A 227 3.03 -4.23 0.13
N ILE A 228 3.43 -2.96 0.04
CA ILE A 228 2.64 -1.80 0.48
C ILE A 228 2.27 -0.96 -0.74
N LEU A 229 0.96 -0.80 -0.96
CA LEU A 229 0.40 -0.04 -2.07
C LEU A 229 -0.17 1.29 -1.54
N LEU A 230 0.37 2.41 -2.02
CA LEU A 230 -0.05 3.76 -1.63
C LEU A 230 -0.90 4.35 -2.77
N ASP A 231 -2.16 4.63 -2.48
CA ASP A 231 -3.10 5.26 -3.43
C ASP A 231 -3.36 6.72 -3.03
N GLU A 232 -3.79 7.56 -4.00
CA GLU A 232 -4.11 8.97 -3.81
C GLU A 232 -2.91 9.81 -3.34
N LEU A 233 -1.69 9.48 -3.82
CA LEU A 233 -0.47 10.18 -3.36
C LEU A 233 -0.50 11.68 -3.69
N GLU A 234 -1.24 12.09 -4.69
CA GLU A 234 -1.45 13.49 -5.09
C GLU A 234 -2.01 14.37 -3.96
N LEU A 235 -2.63 13.80 -2.94
CA LEU A 235 -3.10 14.55 -1.77
C LEU A 235 -1.97 15.24 -0.99
N ILE A 236 -0.71 14.79 -1.16
CA ILE A 236 0.47 15.51 -0.65
C ILE A 236 0.47 16.98 -1.12
N GLY A 237 -0.02 17.25 -2.33
CA GLY A 237 -0.14 18.61 -2.86
C GLY A 237 -0.98 19.55 -2.01
N ARG A 238 -1.86 19.06 -1.16
CA ARG A 238 -2.70 19.86 -0.26
C ARG A 238 -2.06 20.13 1.11
N TYR A 239 -0.89 19.54 1.38
CA TYR A 239 -0.19 19.67 2.66
C TYR A 239 0.59 20.99 2.76
N THR A 240 0.87 21.40 3.98
CA THR A 240 1.79 22.52 4.25
C THR A 240 3.20 22.19 3.71
N PRO A 241 4.06 23.20 3.46
CA PRO A 241 5.41 22.96 2.95
C PRO A 241 6.24 21.96 3.78
N LEU A 242 6.14 22.02 5.11
CA LEU A 242 6.85 21.08 5.98
C LEU A 242 6.30 19.66 5.86
N GLN A 243 4.99 19.51 5.85
CA GLN A 243 4.36 18.20 5.68
C GLN A 243 4.64 17.60 4.29
N ARG A 244 4.67 18.42 3.22
CA ARG A 244 5.10 17.97 1.89
C ARG A 244 6.54 17.47 1.92
N ALA A 245 7.46 18.26 2.50
CA ALA A 245 8.86 17.86 2.64
C ALA A 245 9.03 16.52 3.34
N LEU A 246 8.34 16.33 4.48
CA LEU A 246 8.35 15.07 5.22
C LEU A 246 7.70 13.93 4.45
N SER A 247 6.62 14.21 3.70
CA SER A 247 5.96 13.19 2.87
C SER A 247 6.90 12.67 1.76
N TYR A 248 7.62 13.56 1.09
CA TYR A 248 8.63 13.16 0.09
C TYR A 248 9.77 12.36 0.72
N ALA A 249 10.24 12.76 1.91
CA ALA A 249 11.28 12.03 2.63
C ALA A 249 10.80 10.61 3.02
N TRP A 250 9.59 10.48 3.52
CA TRP A 250 9.03 9.18 3.86
C TRP A 250 8.76 8.31 2.64
N LEU A 251 8.29 8.89 1.53
CA LEU A 251 8.19 8.17 0.26
C LEU A 251 9.56 7.63 -0.16
N GLY A 252 10.60 8.45 -0.10
CA GLY A 252 11.98 8.03 -0.35
C GLY A 252 12.42 6.86 0.54
N THR A 253 12.03 6.89 1.81
CA THR A 253 12.30 5.80 2.77
C THR A 253 11.55 4.52 2.40
N TRP A 254 10.24 4.58 2.13
CA TRP A 254 9.42 3.43 1.74
C TRP A 254 9.88 2.79 0.42
N LEU A 255 10.37 3.59 -0.52
CA LEU A 255 10.93 3.13 -1.79
C LEU A 255 12.39 2.66 -1.67
N GLY A 256 13.02 2.80 -0.48
CA GLY A 256 14.40 2.42 -0.26
C GLY A 256 15.41 3.18 -1.14
N LEU A 257 15.13 4.46 -1.41
CA LEU A 257 15.96 5.29 -2.29
C LEU A 257 17.32 5.64 -1.66
N GLU A 258 17.44 5.60 -0.35
CA GLU A 258 18.70 5.71 0.37
C GLU A 258 19.14 4.33 0.88
N ARG A 259 20.36 3.94 0.49
CA ARG A 259 20.91 2.60 0.77
C ARG A 259 20.89 2.25 2.26
N ALA A 260 21.24 3.20 3.12
CA ALA A 260 21.33 3.01 4.57
C ALA A 260 19.94 2.86 5.26
N ARG A 261 18.86 3.24 4.59
CA ARG A 261 17.50 3.27 5.15
C ARG A 261 16.50 2.35 4.45
N ARG A 262 16.98 1.45 3.61
CA ARG A 262 16.11 0.44 2.99
C ARG A 262 15.56 -0.51 4.05
N PHE A 263 14.29 -0.86 3.93
CA PHE A 263 13.64 -1.90 4.72
C PHE A 263 13.65 -3.22 3.94
N PRO A 264 14.54 -4.19 4.26
CA PRO A 264 14.56 -5.48 3.58
C PRO A 264 13.20 -6.19 3.69
N GLY A 265 12.75 -6.79 2.59
CA GLY A 265 11.48 -7.49 2.53
C GLY A 265 10.24 -6.62 2.33
N ILE A 266 10.39 -5.28 2.23
CA ILE A 266 9.31 -4.37 1.84
C ILE A 266 9.47 -4.00 0.37
N VAL A 267 8.34 -4.07 -0.36
CA VAL A 267 8.20 -3.53 -1.72
C VAL A 267 7.04 -2.55 -1.71
N THR A 268 7.27 -1.35 -2.24
CA THR A 268 6.25 -0.29 -2.25
C THR A 268 5.87 0.06 -3.69
N ALA A 269 4.56 0.10 -3.99
CA ALA A 269 4.08 0.75 -5.21
C ALA A 269 3.15 1.91 -4.85
N TYR A 270 3.20 3.00 -5.61
CA TYR A 270 2.32 4.13 -5.39
C TYR A 270 1.70 4.64 -6.69
N ALA A 271 0.54 5.26 -6.56
CA ALA A 271 -0.16 5.91 -7.65
C ALA A 271 -0.24 7.42 -7.41
N ILE A 272 0.00 8.20 -8.48
CA ILE A 272 -0.03 9.66 -8.46
C ILE A 272 -0.64 10.20 -9.75
N THR A 273 -1.16 11.44 -9.75
CA THR A 273 -1.62 12.09 -10.99
C THR A 273 -0.44 12.51 -11.86
N ASP A 274 -0.62 12.47 -13.17
CA ASP A 274 0.43 12.77 -14.16
C ASP A 274 0.77 14.26 -14.26
N ASP A 275 -0.10 15.15 -13.78
CA ASP A 275 0.12 16.58 -13.69
C ASP A 275 0.81 17.03 -12.39
N PHE A 276 0.97 16.15 -11.40
CA PHE A 276 1.47 16.48 -10.06
C PHE A 276 2.85 17.14 -10.10
N ALA A 277 3.77 16.64 -10.91
CA ALA A 277 5.10 17.21 -11.04
C ALA A 277 5.03 18.67 -11.50
N THR A 278 4.21 18.99 -12.48
CA THR A 278 4.04 20.36 -13.00
C THR A 278 3.23 21.25 -12.06
N ALA A 279 2.08 20.74 -11.58
CA ALA A 279 1.13 21.53 -10.80
C ALA A 279 1.57 21.77 -9.35
N VAL A 280 2.40 20.90 -8.78
CA VAL A 280 2.83 21.00 -7.39
C VAL A 280 4.35 21.19 -7.29
N ILE A 281 5.15 20.23 -7.76
CA ILE A 281 6.60 20.28 -7.56
C ILE A 281 7.20 21.51 -8.23
N ASN A 282 6.99 21.69 -9.53
CA ASN A 282 7.59 22.79 -10.30
C ASN A 282 6.94 24.13 -9.95
N ALA A 283 5.60 24.19 -9.89
CA ALA A 283 4.89 25.44 -9.60
C ALA A 283 5.24 26.03 -8.22
N ARG A 284 5.60 25.20 -7.24
CA ARG A 284 5.94 25.64 -5.88
C ARG A 284 7.45 25.63 -5.61
N LEU A 285 8.27 25.20 -6.56
CA LEU A 285 9.73 25.02 -6.43
C LEU A 285 10.07 24.07 -5.26
N ASP A 286 9.31 22.96 -5.13
CA ASP A 286 9.46 22.04 -4.01
C ASP A 286 10.84 21.38 -3.98
N SER A 287 11.42 21.06 -5.14
CA SER A 287 12.77 20.48 -5.27
C SER A 287 13.90 21.38 -4.74
N GLU A 288 13.72 22.69 -4.79
CA GLU A 288 14.68 23.67 -4.31
C GLU A 288 14.43 24.01 -2.84
N LYS A 289 13.21 24.43 -2.53
CA LYS A 289 12.85 25.03 -1.23
C LYS A 289 12.72 24.03 -0.09
N LEU A 290 12.21 22.83 -0.36
CA LEU A 290 11.83 21.93 0.73
C LEU A 290 13.03 21.19 1.33
N PRO A 291 14.02 20.67 0.56
CA PRO A 291 15.25 20.11 1.12
C PRO A 291 16.03 21.15 1.93
N GLU A 292 16.18 22.37 1.42
CA GLU A 292 16.85 23.46 2.14
C GLU A 292 16.15 23.74 3.48
N ARG A 293 14.82 23.80 3.48
CA ARG A 293 14.04 24.05 4.71
C ARG A 293 14.22 22.95 5.76
N LEU A 294 14.41 21.68 5.36
CA LEU A 294 14.72 20.59 6.27
C LEU A 294 16.16 20.69 6.79
N ALA A 295 17.14 20.99 5.91
CA ALA A 295 18.54 21.16 6.28
C ALA A 295 18.73 22.31 7.29
N LEU A 296 18.07 23.44 7.10
CA LEU A 296 18.07 24.56 8.06
C LEU A 296 17.53 24.20 9.46
N LYS A 297 16.77 23.10 9.57
CA LYS A 297 16.32 22.52 10.84
C LYS A 297 17.21 21.40 11.35
N GLY A 298 18.39 21.20 10.78
CA GLY A 298 19.32 20.12 11.15
C GLY A 298 18.84 18.72 10.72
N ARG A 299 17.96 18.63 9.70
CA ARG A 299 17.37 17.39 9.21
C ARG A 299 17.93 16.99 7.84
N ASP A 300 19.26 16.93 7.74
CA ASP A 300 19.96 16.72 6.45
C ASP A 300 19.61 15.38 5.79
N ALA A 301 19.46 14.33 6.60
CA ALA A 301 19.10 13.02 6.08
C ALA A 301 17.68 13.00 5.48
N GLU A 302 16.71 13.68 6.12
CA GLU A 302 15.38 13.83 5.54
C GLU A 302 15.38 14.77 4.34
N ALA A 303 16.26 15.76 4.30
CA ALA A 303 16.43 16.64 3.14
C ALA A 303 16.89 15.85 1.91
N ALA A 304 17.89 14.99 2.06
CA ALA A 304 18.38 14.12 0.99
C ALA A 304 17.28 13.15 0.50
N LEU A 305 16.56 12.54 1.43
CA LEU A 305 15.44 11.64 1.10
C LEU A 305 14.27 12.37 0.43
N ALA A 306 13.95 13.60 0.86
CA ALA A 306 12.91 14.40 0.24
C ALA A 306 13.25 14.70 -1.22
N LEU A 307 14.48 15.10 -1.49
CA LEU A 307 14.96 15.33 -2.85
C LEU A 307 14.90 14.06 -3.71
N ALA A 308 15.37 12.93 -3.15
CA ALA A 308 15.29 11.64 -3.83
C ALA A 308 13.84 11.23 -4.12
N GLY A 309 12.91 11.43 -3.19
CA GLY A 309 11.48 11.17 -3.36
C GLY A 309 10.86 12.05 -4.44
N ILE A 310 11.18 13.34 -4.48
CA ILE A 310 10.76 14.28 -5.53
C ILE A 310 11.24 13.79 -6.90
N HIS A 311 12.52 13.53 -7.05
CA HIS A 311 13.09 13.05 -8.32
C HIS A 311 12.50 11.68 -8.75
N HIS A 312 12.12 10.84 -7.78
CA HIS A 312 11.44 9.59 -8.11
C HIS A 312 10.04 9.85 -8.67
N ILE A 313 9.27 10.79 -8.12
CA ILE A 313 7.95 11.19 -8.66
C ILE A 313 8.11 11.74 -10.08
N GLU A 314 9.06 12.65 -10.31
CA GLU A 314 9.31 13.22 -11.64
C GLU A 314 9.64 12.14 -12.68
N ARG A 315 10.50 11.20 -12.33
CA ARG A 315 10.82 10.03 -13.19
C ARG A 315 9.60 9.14 -13.42
N THR A 316 8.77 8.93 -12.41
CA THR A 316 7.54 8.12 -12.53
C THR A 316 6.59 8.71 -13.57
N VAL A 317 6.38 10.03 -13.54
CA VAL A 317 5.52 10.72 -14.52
C VAL A 317 6.04 10.56 -15.96
N LEU A 318 7.36 10.43 -16.13
CA LEU A 318 7.97 10.26 -17.44
C LEU A 318 8.01 8.80 -17.92
N GLN A 319 8.27 7.85 -17.01
CA GLN A 319 8.61 6.46 -17.38
C GLN A 319 7.48 5.46 -17.13
N HIS A 320 6.64 5.69 -16.12
CA HIS A 320 5.58 4.78 -15.70
C HIS A 320 4.20 5.45 -15.78
N ARG A 321 3.98 6.20 -16.83
CA ARG A 321 2.67 6.78 -17.11
C ARG A 321 1.74 5.72 -17.66
N LEU A 322 0.53 5.61 -17.12
CA LEU A 322 -0.51 4.76 -17.66
C LEU A 322 -0.87 5.22 -19.05
N LEU A 323 -0.73 4.34 -20.01
CA LEU A 323 -1.04 4.63 -21.41
C LEU A 323 -2.56 4.69 -21.60
N PRO A 324 -3.06 5.65 -22.37
CA PRO A 324 -4.47 5.66 -22.75
C PRO A 324 -4.78 4.39 -23.59
N PRO A 325 -6.00 3.82 -23.45
CA PRO A 325 -6.35 2.61 -24.18
C PRO A 325 -6.31 2.84 -25.69
N THR A 326 -5.78 1.87 -26.42
CA THR A 326 -5.88 1.81 -27.88
C THR A 326 -7.29 1.37 -28.31
N LEU A 327 -7.60 1.38 -29.60
CA LEU A 327 -8.86 0.82 -30.10
C LEU A 327 -8.96 -0.68 -29.83
N ASP A 328 -7.84 -1.39 -29.95
CA ASP A 328 -7.77 -2.83 -29.68
C ASP A 328 -7.98 -3.12 -28.18
N ASP A 329 -7.42 -2.30 -27.29
CA ASP A 329 -7.66 -2.40 -25.84
C ASP A 329 -9.13 -2.16 -25.49
N LEU A 330 -9.78 -1.19 -26.17
CA LEU A 330 -11.20 -0.93 -25.99
C LEU A 330 -12.06 -2.11 -26.47
N ALA A 331 -11.73 -2.70 -27.61
CA ALA A 331 -12.43 -3.87 -28.13
C ALA A 331 -12.23 -5.08 -27.21
N ALA A 332 -11.01 -5.38 -26.79
CA ALA A 332 -10.71 -6.47 -25.87
C ALA A 332 -11.40 -6.28 -24.52
N CYS A 333 -11.41 -5.05 -23.98
CA CYS A 333 -12.10 -4.72 -22.76
C CYS A 333 -13.62 -4.87 -22.89
N HIS A 334 -14.20 -4.38 -24.01
CA HIS A 334 -15.62 -4.54 -24.30
C HIS A 334 -16.02 -6.03 -24.29
N ASP A 335 -15.26 -6.88 -24.97
CA ASP A 335 -15.56 -8.33 -25.05
C ASP A 335 -15.44 -9.03 -23.69
N LYS A 336 -14.48 -8.62 -22.86
CA LYS A 336 -14.36 -9.10 -21.46
C LYS A 336 -15.59 -8.69 -20.64
N VAL A 337 -15.99 -7.42 -20.69
CA VAL A 337 -17.15 -6.89 -19.93
C VAL A 337 -18.45 -7.49 -20.43
N GLN A 338 -18.60 -7.67 -21.75
CA GLN A 338 -19.79 -8.31 -22.35
C GLN A 338 -19.99 -9.75 -21.88
N ARG A 339 -18.90 -10.54 -21.87
CA ARG A 339 -18.94 -11.92 -21.34
C ARG A 339 -19.31 -11.93 -19.85
N LEU A 340 -18.64 -11.10 -19.04
CA LEU A 340 -18.94 -10.97 -17.62
C LEU A 340 -20.39 -10.58 -17.36
N TYR A 341 -20.93 -9.63 -18.14
CA TYR A 341 -22.32 -9.20 -18.03
C TYR A 341 -23.28 -10.33 -18.39
N SER A 342 -23.01 -11.06 -19.47
CA SER A 342 -23.83 -12.19 -19.88
C SER A 342 -23.86 -13.28 -18.80
N ASP A 343 -22.70 -13.60 -18.21
CA ASP A 343 -22.59 -14.57 -17.13
C ASP A 343 -23.27 -14.10 -15.83
N ALA A 344 -23.15 -12.80 -15.50
CA ALA A 344 -23.73 -12.22 -14.30
C ALA A 344 -25.26 -12.27 -14.28
N TYR A 345 -25.88 -12.06 -15.43
CA TYR A 345 -27.35 -11.92 -15.54
C TYR A 345 -28.02 -13.07 -16.28
N ALA A 346 -27.28 -14.07 -16.74
CA ALA A 346 -27.75 -15.15 -17.63
C ALA A 346 -28.54 -14.59 -18.84
N TRP A 347 -28.06 -13.48 -19.39
CA TRP A 347 -28.67 -12.76 -20.52
C TRP A 347 -27.61 -12.47 -21.57
N PRO A 348 -27.81 -12.93 -22.82
CA PRO A 348 -26.82 -12.73 -23.87
C PRO A 348 -26.74 -11.23 -24.23
N ALA A 349 -25.75 -10.54 -23.68
CA ALA A 349 -25.53 -9.12 -23.95
C ALA A 349 -25.20 -8.94 -25.42
N PRO A 350 -25.96 -8.11 -26.18
CA PRO A 350 -25.66 -7.88 -27.59
C PRO A 350 -24.35 -7.09 -27.74
N PRO A 351 -23.60 -7.29 -28.84
CA PRO A 351 -22.42 -6.47 -29.11
C PRO A 351 -22.82 -4.99 -29.23
N LEU A 352 -22.04 -4.14 -28.60
CA LEU A 352 -22.16 -2.69 -28.73
C LEU A 352 -20.95 -2.18 -29.52
N PRO A 353 -21.11 -1.16 -30.39
CA PRO A 353 -19.94 -0.53 -30.97
C PRO A 353 -19.03 -0.06 -29.82
N PRO A 354 -17.70 -0.31 -29.88
CA PRO A 354 -16.76 0.03 -28.80
C PRO A 354 -16.73 1.54 -28.48
N GLY A 355 -17.40 2.34 -29.25
CA GLY A 355 -17.50 3.78 -29.12
C GLY A 355 -16.36 4.49 -29.84
N GLU A 356 -16.58 5.72 -30.26
CA GLU A 356 -15.52 6.57 -30.79
C GLU A 356 -14.50 6.86 -29.68
N ARG A 357 -13.22 6.61 -29.98
CA ARG A 357 -12.12 6.97 -29.08
C ARG A 357 -12.08 8.50 -28.99
N THR A 358 -12.36 9.02 -27.81
CA THR A 358 -12.14 10.42 -27.50
C THR A 358 -11.04 10.52 -26.44
N SER A 359 -10.12 11.46 -26.59
CA SER A 359 -9.04 11.72 -25.62
C SER A 359 -9.56 12.06 -24.22
N SER A 360 -10.84 12.44 -24.12
CA SER A 360 -11.50 12.80 -22.87
C SER A 360 -12.17 11.64 -22.14
N ARG A 361 -12.30 10.44 -22.75
CA ARG A 361 -12.95 9.29 -22.12
C ARG A 361 -11.95 8.33 -21.53
N THR A 362 -12.19 7.94 -20.28
CA THR A 362 -11.41 6.94 -19.55
C THR A 362 -12.02 5.55 -19.71
N MET A 363 -11.22 4.48 -19.50
CA MET A 363 -11.70 3.10 -19.52
C MET A 363 -12.88 2.87 -18.57
N ARG A 364 -12.87 3.54 -17.41
CA ARG A 364 -13.99 3.54 -16.45
C ARG A 364 -15.28 4.05 -17.08
N GLN A 365 -15.22 5.12 -17.87
CA GLN A 365 -16.40 5.70 -18.53
C GLN A 365 -16.91 4.80 -19.65
N TYR A 366 -16.03 4.14 -20.41
CA TYR A 366 -16.43 3.16 -21.41
C TYR A 366 -17.15 1.96 -20.77
N SER A 367 -16.52 1.34 -19.77
CA SER A 367 -17.12 0.17 -19.06
C SER A 367 -18.47 0.50 -18.42
N LYS A 368 -18.59 1.65 -17.74
CA LYS A 368 -19.88 2.12 -17.22
C LYS A 368 -20.90 2.34 -18.32
N GLY A 369 -20.50 2.93 -19.42
CA GLY A 369 -21.36 3.19 -20.57
C GLY A 369 -21.93 1.91 -21.16
N TRP A 370 -21.11 0.89 -21.38
CA TRP A 370 -21.57 -0.41 -21.90
C TRP A 370 -22.52 -1.10 -20.94
N ILE A 371 -22.16 -1.17 -19.64
CA ILE A 371 -23.02 -1.78 -18.61
C ILE A 371 -24.37 -1.08 -18.55
N THR A 372 -24.38 0.26 -18.55
CA THR A 372 -25.65 1.02 -18.52
C THR A 372 -26.49 0.76 -19.76
N GLN A 373 -25.89 0.68 -20.97
CA GLN A 373 -26.65 0.36 -22.18
C GLN A 373 -27.24 -1.04 -22.15
N TRP A 374 -26.49 -2.04 -21.66
CA TRP A 374 -27.05 -3.40 -21.50
C TRP A 374 -28.13 -3.46 -20.42
N ASP A 375 -28.01 -2.70 -19.32
CA ASP A 375 -29.05 -2.60 -18.31
C ASP A 375 -30.35 -2.06 -18.90
N LEU A 376 -30.29 -0.98 -19.66
CA LEU A 376 -31.46 -0.38 -20.30
C LEU A 376 -32.07 -1.33 -21.35
N ARG A 377 -31.28 -1.97 -22.18
CA ARG A 377 -31.78 -2.96 -23.15
C ARG A 377 -32.41 -4.18 -22.48
N ARG A 378 -31.82 -4.66 -21.38
CA ARG A 378 -32.32 -5.82 -20.64
C ARG A 378 -33.61 -5.52 -19.85
N LEU A 379 -33.75 -4.32 -19.31
CA LEU A 379 -34.87 -3.93 -18.44
C LEU A 379 -36.02 -3.29 -19.22
N ASP A 380 -35.72 -2.38 -20.16
CA ASP A 380 -36.72 -1.55 -20.84
C ASP A 380 -36.71 -1.72 -22.37
N GLY A 381 -35.76 -2.42 -22.96
CA GLY A 381 -35.60 -2.52 -24.41
C GLY A 381 -35.17 -1.21 -25.10
N SER A 382 -34.75 -0.20 -24.34
CA SER A 382 -34.42 1.14 -24.87
C SER A 382 -32.95 1.31 -25.27
N GLU A 383 -32.71 2.12 -26.32
CA GLU A 383 -31.37 2.54 -26.75
C GLU A 383 -31.13 4.00 -26.39
N ILE A 384 -30.17 4.28 -25.50
CA ILE A 384 -29.81 5.64 -25.10
C ILE A 384 -28.33 5.92 -25.37
N ARG A 385 -27.99 7.08 -25.93
CA ARG A 385 -26.62 7.58 -26.04
C ARG A 385 -26.20 8.28 -24.75
N LEU A 386 -25.07 7.86 -24.18
CA LEU A 386 -24.53 8.42 -22.93
C LEU A 386 -23.58 9.60 -23.24
N ILE A 387 -23.70 10.67 -22.44
CA ILE A 387 -22.83 11.87 -22.49
C ILE A 387 -21.89 11.83 -21.29
N SER A 388 -20.60 12.14 -21.47
CA SER A 388 -19.59 12.14 -20.41
C SER A 388 -19.00 13.54 -20.19
N GLY A 389 -18.64 13.86 -18.92
CA GLY A 389 -17.93 15.09 -18.51
C GLY A 389 -16.51 14.79 -17.99
N SER A 390 -15.66 15.83 -17.89
CA SER A 390 -14.30 15.77 -17.35
C SER A 390 -14.23 16.34 -15.92
N ILE A 391 -13.30 15.82 -15.09
CA ILE A 391 -13.03 16.29 -13.72
C ILE A 391 -11.60 16.83 -13.68
N ALA A 392 -11.41 18.05 -13.14
CA ALA A 392 -10.10 18.66 -12.92
C ALA A 392 -9.60 18.39 -11.48
N SER A 393 -8.26 18.34 -11.32
CA SER A 393 -7.62 18.20 -10.01
C SER A 393 -7.61 19.52 -9.27
N ASP A 394 -7.84 19.48 -7.95
CA ASP A 394 -7.69 20.63 -7.05
C ASP A 394 -6.54 20.37 -6.06
N TYR A 395 -5.49 21.22 -6.14
CA TYR A 395 -4.31 21.17 -5.28
C TYR A 395 -4.22 22.37 -4.33
N THR A 396 -5.32 23.09 -4.10
CA THR A 396 -5.33 24.21 -3.14
C THR A 396 -4.93 23.71 -1.76
N GLU A 397 -4.03 24.44 -1.10
CA GLU A 397 -3.62 24.12 0.28
C GLU A 397 -4.83 24.13 1.20
N ASN A 398 -4.99 23.05 1.98
CA ASN A 398 -6.08 22.91 2.93
C ASN A 398 -5.52 22.83 4.34
N THR A 399 -5.66 23.92 5.11
CA THR A 399 -5.19 24.00 6.50
C THR A 399 -5.87 23.00 7.43
N ALA A 400 -7.08 22.55 7.13
CA ALA A 400 -7.77 21.50 7.90
C ALA A 400 -7.12 20.12 7.77
N VAL A 401 -6.31 19.89 6.72
CA VAL A 401 -5.48 18.67 6.58
C VAL A 401 -4.19 18.79 7.40
N ALA A 402 -3.81 20.01 7.79
CA ALA A 402 -2.60 20.32 8.54
C ALA A 402 -2.80 20.27 10.06
N GLU A 403 -4.04 20.27 10.56
CA GLU A 403 -4.30 20.17 12.00
C GLU A 403 -3.89 18.79 12.53
N PRO A 404 -3.09 18.72 13.64
CA PRO A 404 -2.81 17.46 14.30
C PRO A 404 -4.13 16.79 14.70
N SER A 405 -4.24 15.49 14.52
CA SER A 405 -5.35 14.77 15.11
C SER A 405 -5.24 14.89 16.64
N ALA A 406 -6.38 14.83 17.37
CA ALA A 406 -6.40 14.89 18.83
C ALA A 406 -5.52 13.82 19.52
N LEU A 407 -4.97 12.87 18.75
CA LEU A 407 -4.01 11.86 19.18
C LEU A 407 -2.56 12.39 19.28
N ASP A 408 -2.25 13.52 18.63
CA ASP A 408 -0.90 14.11 18.65
C ASP A 408 -0.70 15.07 19.84
N SER A 409 -1.77 15.45 20.52
CA SER A 409 -1.73 16.35 21.70
C SER A 409 -1.35 15.65 23.01
N GLU A 410 -1.24 14.30 23.03
CA GLU A 410 -0.76 13.55 24.21
C GLU A 410 0.74 13.22 24.17
N GLU A 411 1.49 13.69 23.16
CA GLU A 411 2.92 13.42 22.99
C GLU A 411 3.82 14.68 23.11
N ALA A 412 3.32 15.80 23.66
CA ALA A 412 4.14 16.98 23.97
C ALA A 412 4.72 16.89 25.39
#